data_273a0e85197d62d11526e4e19a4a8d5e
#
_entry.id   273a0e85197d62d11526e4e19a4a8d5e
#
_cell.length_a   1.000
_cell.length_b   1.000
_cell.length_c   1.000
_cell.angle_alpha   90.00
_cell.angle_beta   90.00
_cell.angle_gamma   90.00
#
_symmetry.space_group_name_H-M   'P 1'
#
loop_
_entity.id
_entity.type
_entity.pdbx_description
1 polymer ?
#
loop_
_entity_poly.entity_id
_entity_poly.type
_entity_poly.pdbx_seq_one_letter_code
_entity_poly.pdbx_strand_id
1 'polypeptide(L)'
;TAIYTPMQAFLAAKCGASYAAPYVNRIDNMGFNGIQVTKQIHDIFKNNNLKTEVLAASFKNSQQVLELCEYGIGAATIAPDIIEGLVKNQAITSAVDDFIKDFETLTGEGKTMSNYDLY
;
A
#
# COMPACT_ATOMS: atom_id res chain seq x y z
N THR A 1 15.26 1.82 -11.40
CA THR A 1 14.89 0.50 -10.91
C THR A 1 15.97 -0.06 -9.99
N ALA A 2 15.61 -1.02 -9.15
CA ALA A 2 16.54 -1.69 -8.23
C ALA A 2 17.34 -0.72 -7.35
N ILE A 3 16.64 0.25 -6.78
CA ILE A 3 17.22 1.18 -5.82
C ILE A 3 17.15 0.57 -4.42
N TYR A 4 18.27 0.55 -3.72
CA TYR A 4 18.36 -0.03 -2.36
C TYR A 4 18.84 0.98 -1.33
N THR A 5 19.42 2.11 -1.75
CA THR A 5 19.94 3.13 -0.83
C THR A 5 19.50 4.53 -1.26
N PRO A 6 19.40 5.47 -0.31
CA PRO A 6 19.07 6.85 -0.65
C PRO A 6 20.08 7.50 -1.61
N MET A 7 21.35 7.18 -1.45
CA MET A 7 22.39 7.79 -2.31
C MET A 7 22.29 7.32 -3.75
N GLN A 8 21.93 6.05 -3.98
CA GLN A 8 21.68 5.55 -5.34
C GLN A 8 20.55 6.33 -6.01
N ALA A 9 19.46 6.57 -5.26
CA ALA A 9 18.32 7.33 -5.76
C ALA A 9 18.70 8.78 -6.07
N PHE A 10 19.46 9.41 -5.19
CA PHE A 10 19.93 10.78 -5.38
C PHE A 10 20.78 10.91 -6.65
N LEU A 11 21.71 9.99 -6.85
CA LEU A 11 22.55 9.98 -8.06
C LEU A 11 21.72 9.76 -9.33
N ALA A 12 20.76 8.85 -9.29
CA ALA A 12 19.86 8.62 -10.41
C ALA A 12 19.09 9.90 -10.76
N ALA A 13 18.58 10.59 -9.75
CA ALA A 13 17.86 11.86 -9.92
C ALA A 13 18.76 12.94 -10.54
N LYS A 14 20.00 13.05 -10.09
CA LYS A 14 20.97 14.00 -10.64
C LYS A 14 21.32 13.67 -12.08
N CYS A 15 21.23 12.42 -12.48
CA CYS A 15 21.41 11.99 -13.86
C CYS A 15 20.18 12.19 -14.75
N GLY A 16 19.09 12.72 -14.19
CA GLY A 16 17.89 13.05 -14.96
C GLY A 16 16.81 11.97 -15.00
N ALA A 17 16.85 11.01 -14.08
CA ALA A 17 15.80 9.98 -14.01
C ALA A 17 14.43 10.61 -13.74
N SER A 18 13.38 10.12 -14.40
CA SER A 18 12.01 10.52 -14.12
C SER A 18 11.49 9.85 -12.85
N TYR A 19 11.88 8.61 -12.61
CA TYR A 19 11.49 7.82 -11.45
C TYR A 19 12.69 7.10 -10.86
N ALA A 20 12.67 6.92 -9.55
CA ALA A 20 13.58 6.02 -8.85
C ALA A 20 12.75 4.99 -8.10
N ALA A 21 13.05 3.71 -8.31
CA ALA A 21 12.23 2.61 -7.80
C ALA A 21 12.93 1.86 -6.66
N PRO A 22 12.73 2.27 -5.41
CA PRO A 22 13.24 1.51 -4.26
C PRO A 22 12.43 0.22 -4.09
N TYR A 23 13.13 -0.86 -3.78
CA TYR A 23 12.54 -2.18 -3.61
C TYR A 23 12.31 -2.43 -2.12
N VAL A 24 11.16 -2.03 -1.63
CA VAL A 24 10.80 -1.95 -0.20
C VAL A 24 11.06 -3.28 0.51
N ASN A 25 10.43 -4.36 0.07
CA ASN A 25 10.56 -5.64 0.75
C ASN A 25 11.95 -6.26 0.61
N ARG A 26 12.60 -6.07 -0.52
CA ARG A 26 13.97 -6.55 -0.71
C ARG A 26 14.94 -5.83 0.23
N ILE A 27 14.72 -4.55 0.46
CA ILE A 27 15.51 -3.78 1.44
C ILE A 27 15.28 -4.35 2.85
N ASP A 28 14.04 -4.65 3.21
CA ASP A 28 13.73 -5.31 4.48
C ASP A 28 14.48 -6.64 4.61
N ASN A 29 14.49 -7.45 3.56
CA ASN A 29 15.18 -8.74 3.55
C ASN A 29 16.70 -8.62 3.68
N MET A 30 17.25 -7.47 3.35
CA MET A 30 18.68 -7.17 3.52
C MET A 30 19.03 -6.71 4.94
N GLY A 31 18.04 -6.60 5.82
CA GLY A 31 18.25 -6.18 7.20
C GLY A 31 18.10 -4.68 7.43
N PHE A 32 17.58 -3.94 6.45
CA PHE A 32 17.32 -2.50 6.58
C PHE A 32 15.80 -2.26 6.61
N ASN A 33 15.40 -1.03 6.85
CA ASN A 33 13.98 -0.67 6.86
C ASN A 33 13.60 -0.04 5.51
N GLY A 34 12.94 -0.84 4.65
CA GLY A 34 12.58 -0.43 3.30
C GLY A 34 11.62 0.75 3.27
N ILE A 35 10.68 0.82 4.17
CA ILE A 35 9.75 1.94 4.30
C ILE A 35 10.52 3.23 4.65
N GLN A 36 11.40 3.16 5.63
CA GLN A 36 12.17 4.32 6.06
C GLN A 36 13.11 4.81 4.95
N VAL A 37 13.78 3.89 4.26
CA VAL A 37 14.65 4.23 3.11
C VAL A 37 13.83 4.93 2.02
N THR A 38 12.65 4.43 1.72
CA THR A 38 11.77 5.02 0.70
C THR A 38 11.33 6.43 1.09
N LYS A 39 10.97 6.63 2.35
CA LYS A 39 10.62 7.96 2.88
C LYS A 39 11.80 8.93 2.80
N GLN A 40 13.00 8.47 3.14
CA GLN A 40 14.22 9.28 3.01
C GLN A 40 14.46 9.72 1.57
N ILE A 41 14.29 8.82 0.62
CA ILE A 41 14.43 9.12 -0.80
C ILE A 41 13.45 10.21 -1.21
N HIS A 42 12.19 10.06 -0.83
CA HIS A 42 11.16 11.07 -1.10
C HIS A 42 11.55 12.44 -0.54
N ASP A 43 11.97 12.48 0.72
CA ASP A 43 12.38 13.72 1.38
C ASP A 43 13.59 14.36 0.68
N ILE A 44 14.58 13.56 0.29
CA ILE A 44 15.75 14.05 -0.44
C ILE A 44 15.33 14.72 -1.74
N PHE A 45 14.42 14.10 -2.48
CA PHE A 45 13.94 14.66 -3.74
C PHE A 45 13.21 15.98 -3.51
N LYS A 46 12.35 16.06 -2.50
CA LYS A 46 11.61 17.28 -2.18
C LYS A 46 12.54 18.38 -1.67
N ASN A 47 13.44 18.06 -0.76
CA ASN A 47 14.35 19.04 -0.16
C ASN A 47 15.35 19.63 -1.16
N ASN A 48 15.67 18.89 -2.21
CA ASN A 48 16.58 19.33 -3.25
C ASN A 48 15.89 19.82 -4.52
N ASN A 49 14.56 19.96 -4.49
CA ASN A 49 13.74 20.40 -5.62
C ASN A 49 13.99 19.56 -6.88
N LEU A 50 14.19 18.26 -6.71
CA LEU A 50 14.36 17.33 -7.82
C LEU A 50 13.02 16.94 -8.40
N LYS A 51 12.94 16.84 -9.73
CA LYS A 51 11.72 16.46 -10.44
C LYS A 51 11.49 14.95 -10.42
N THR A 52 12.51 14.17 -10.13
CA THR A 52 12.39 12.72 -10.00
C THR A 52 11.39 12.35 -8.94
N GLU A 53 10.53 11.38 -9.22
CA GLU A 53 9.57 10.87 -8.26
C GLU A 53 9.92 9.46 -7.81
N VAL A 54 9.45 9.11 -6.61
CA VAL A 54 9.58 7.75 -6.10
C VAL A 54 8.53 6.87 -6.79
N LEU A 55 8.97 5.75 -7.33
CA LEU A 55 8.10 4.66 -7.77
C LEU A 55 8.42 3.44 -6.90
N ALA A 56 7.77 3.33 -5.76
CA ALA A 56 8.04 2.24 -4.83
C ALA A 56 7.60 0.89 -5.41
N ALA A 57 8.39 -0.13 -5.16
CA ALA A 57 8.18 -1.46 -5.69
C ALA A 57 8.54 -2.53 -4.66
N SER A 58 8.27 -3.80 -4.97
CA SER A 58 8.64 -4.93 -4.13
C SER A 58 7.91 -4.89 -2.79
N PHE A 59 6.62 -5.11 -2.82
CA PHE A 59 5.78 -5.17 -1.62
C PHE A 59 5.46 -6.61 -1.24
N LYS A 60 5.48 -6.88 0.05
CA LYS A 60 5.10 -8.18 0.61
C LYS A 60 3.66 -8.17 1.13
N ASN A 61 3.19 -7.03 1.60
CA ASN A 61 1.89 -6.91 2.23
C ASN A 61 1.29 -5.52 2.02
N SER A 62 0.01 -5.40 2.32
CA SER A 62 -0.72 -4.15 2.17
C SER A 62 -0.31 -3.07 3.17
N GLN A 63 0.22 -3.44 4.33
CA GLN A 63 0.65 -2.48 5.34
C GLN A 63 1.81 -1.61 4.82
N GLN A 64 2.75 -2.21 4.10
CA GLN A 64 3.85 -1.46 3.48
C GLN A 64 3.32 -0.41 2.49
N VAL A 65 2.33 -0.79 1.68
CA VAL A 65 1.70 0.12 0.73
C VAL A 65 0.98 1.27 1.46
N LEU A 66 0.22 0.94 2.50
CA LEU A 66 -0.53 1.92 3.28
C LEU A 66 0.39 2.97 3.91
N GLU A 67 1.48 2.55 4.53
CA GLU A 67 2.42 3.48 5.16
C GLU A 67 3.01 4.48 4.17
N LEU A 68 3.34 4.03 2.97
CA LEU A 68 3.86 4.91 1.93
C LEU A 68 2.77 5.80 1.33
N CYS A 69 1.55 5.28 1.22
CA CYS A 69 0.40 6.06 0.79
C CYS A 69 0.11 7.21 1.77
N GLU A 70 0.13 6.92 3.07
CA GLU A 70 -0.05 7.94 4.12
C GLU A 70 1.02 9.01 4.05
N TYR A 71 2.25 8.61 3.74
CA TYR A 71 3.37 9.54 3.63
C TYR A 71 3.28 10.43 2.38
N GLY A 72 2.58 9.97 1.36
CA GLY A 72 2.39 10.73 0.12
C GLY A 72 3.51 10.57 -0.88
N ILE A 73 4.08 9.38 -1.02
CA ILE A 73 5.08 9.12 -2.08
C ILE A 73 4.44 9.25 -3.47
N GLY A 74 5.27 9.44 -4.50
CA GLY A 74 4.80 9.73 -5.85
C GLY A 74 3.99 8.63 -6.50
N ALA A 75 4.47 7.40 -6.48
CA ALA A 75 3.83 6.27 -7.16
C ALA A 75 4.29 4.94 -6.58
N ALA A 76 3.54 3.88 -6.88
CA ALA A 76 3.91 2.53 -6.50
C ALA A 76 3.51 1.54 -7.60
N THR A 77 4.33 0.52 -7.82
CA THR A 77 3.96 -0.64 -8.63
C THR A 77 3.68 -1.80 -7.69
N ILE A 78 2.50 -2.39 -7.81
CA ILE A 78 1.95 -3.31 -6.81
C ILE A 78 1.45 -4.55 -7.53
N ALA A 79 1.81 -5.73 -7.02
CA ALA A 79 1.32 -6.99 -7.57
C ALA A 79 -0.20 -7.14 -7.33
N PRO A 80 -0.93 -7.82 -8.22
CA PRO A 80 -2.39 -7.96 -8.09
C PRO A 80 -2.86 -8.57 -6.77
N ASP A 81 -2.13 -9.52 -6.23
CA ASP A 81 -2.46 -10.16 -4.94
C ASP A 81 -2.40 -9.16 -3.78
N ILE A 82 -1.45 -8.25 -3.81
CA ILE A 82 -1.35 -7.19 -2.80
C ILE A 82 -2.52 -6.20 -2.95
N ILE A 83 -2.88 -5.84 -4.18
CA ILE A 83 -4.04 -4.98 -4.44
C ILE A 83 -5.32 -5.63 -3.92
N GLU A 84 -5.51 -6.91 -4.15
CA GLU A 84 -6.65 -7.64 -3.60
C GLU A 84 -6.67 -7.58 -2.08
N GLY A 85 -5.51 -7.69 -1.44
CA GLY A 85 -5.38 -7.58 0.02
C GLY A 85 -5.73 -6.21 0.58
N LEU A 86 -5.66 -5.15 -0.23
CA LEU A 86 -6.06 -3.80 0.18
C LEU A 86 -7.58 -3.66 0.32
N VAL A 87 -8.34 -4.40 -0.48
CA VAL A 87 -9.80 -4.27 -0.55
C VAL A 87 -10.54 -5.53 -0.11
N LYS A 88 -9.90 -6.68 -0.12
CA LYS A 88 -10.47 -7.96 0.29
C LYS A 88 -9.70 -8.51 1.47
N ASN A 89 -10.31 -8.49 2.64
CA ASN A 89 -9.76 -9.09 3.84
C ASN A 89 -10.71 -10.18 4.31
N GLN A 90 -10.20 -11.40 4.42
CA GLN A 90 -11.04 -12.55 4.79
C GLN A 90 -11.70 -12.40 6.16
N ALA A 91 -11.01 -11.79 7.12
CA ALA A 91 -11.58 -11.53 8.43
C ALA A 91 -12.77 -10.56 8.35
N ILE A 92 -12.65 -9.51 7.52
CA ILE A 92 -13.75 -8.56 7.30
C ILE A 92 -14.90 -9.26 6.56
N THR A 93 -14.61 -10.04 5.53
CA THR A 93 -15.61 -10.80 4.78
C THR A 93 -16.36 -11.75 5.70
N SER A 94 -15.66 -12.49 6.56
CA SER A 94 -16.26 -13.39 7.54
C SER A 94 -17.13 -12.64 8.53
N ALA A 95 -16.71 -11.49 9.01
CA ALA A 95 -17.48 -10.66 9.93
C ALA A 95 -18.77 -10.15 9.29
N VAL A 96 -18.70 -9.73 8.03
CA VAL A 96 -19.89 -9.29 7.28
C VAL A 96 -20.84 -10.45 7.05
N ASP A 97 -20.35 -11.61 6.67
CA ASP A 97 -21.15 -12.82 6.47
C ASP A 97 -21.85 -13.24 7.77
N ASP A 98 -21.14 -13.22 8.90
CA ASP A 98 -21.72 -13.52 10.21
C ASP A 98 -22.81 -12.52 10.58
N PHE A 99 -22.61 -11.24 10.31
CA PHE A 99 -23.60 -10.21 10.54
C PHE A 99 -24.87 -10.44 9.70
N ILE A 100 -24.71 -10.76 8.43
CA ILE A 100 -25.82 -11.06 7.52
C ILE A 100 -26.58 -12.27 8.04
N LYS A 101 -25.88 -13.33 8.44
CA LYS A 101 -26.47 -14.54 8.99
C LYS A 101 -27.28 -14.28 10.25
N ASP A 102 -26.71 -13.49 11.17
CA ASP A 102 -27.40 -13.11 12.39
C ASP A 102 -28.66 -12.29 12.11
N PHE A 103 -28.59 -11.37 11.14
CA PHE A 103 -29.74 -10.57 10.72
C PHE A 103 -30.84 -11.46 10.12
N GLU A 104 -30.48 -12.42 9.26
CA GLU A 104 -31.44 -13.36 8.68
C GLU A 104 -32.10 -14.24 9.76
N THR A 105 -31.37 -14.62 10.80
CA THR A 105 -31.91 -15.36 11.93
C THR A 105 -33.01 -14.58 12.65
N LEU A 106 -32.85 -13.24 12.76
CA LEU A 106 -33.83 -12.38 13.43
C LEU A 106 -35.04 -12.04 12.55
N THR A 107 -34.82 -11.85 11.24
CA THR A 107 -35.84 -11.33 10.33
C THR A 107 -36.43 -12.33 9.37
N GLY A 108 -35.80 -13.51 9.29
CA GLY A 108 -36.16 -14.55 8.31
C GLY A 108 -35.19 -14.56 7.14
N GLU A 109 -35.02 -15.75 6.57
CA GLU A 109 -34.06 -16.00 5.53
C GLU A 109 -34.36 -15.17 4.28
N GLY A 110 -33.30 -14.64 3.66
CA GLY A 110 -33.40 -13.87 2.42
C GLY A 110 -33.80 -12.42 2.61
N LYS A 111 -33.99 -11.94 3.83
CA LYS A 111 -34.30 -10.53 4.09
C LYS A 111 -33.05 -9.73 4.34
N THR A 112 -33.11 -8.45 3.99
CA THR A 112 -32.08 -7.45 4.24
C THR A 112 -32.67 -6.31 5.06
N MET A 113 -31.84 -5.38 5.53
CA MET A 113 -32.33 -4.21 6.25
C MET A 113 -33.29 -3.37 5.43
N SER A 114 -33.12 -3.31 4.11
CA SER A 114 -34.01 -2.58 3.21
C SER A 114 -35.36 -3.26 3.03
N ASN A 115 -35.43 -4.57 3.26
CA ASN A 115 -36.65 -5.38 3.15
C ASN A 115 -37.36 -5.58 4.46
N TYR A 116 -36.73 -5.15 5.57
CA TYR A 116 -37.29 -5.32 6.91
C TYR A 116 -37.90 -3.99 7.39
N ASP A 117 -39.18 -3.98 7.60
CA ASP A 117 -39.93 -2.80 8.07
C ASP A 117 -39.78 -2.70 9.59
N LEU A 118 -38.95 -1.76 10.04
CA LEU A 118 -38.71 -1.49 11.46
C LEU A 118 -39.58 -0.36 11.99
N TYR A 119 -40.37 0.29 11.14
CA TYR A 119 -41.16 1.47 11.51
C TYR A 119 -42.65 1.33 11.24
#